data_fa2be3480bfc7287c9d78ccb9911fd60
#
_entry.id   fa2be3480bfc7287c9d78ccb9911fd60
#
_cell.length_a   1.000
_cell.length_b   1.000
_cell.length_c   1.000
_cell.angle_alpha   90.00
_cell.angle_beta   90.00
_cell.angle_gamma   90.00
#
_symmetry.space_group_name_H-M   'P 1'
#
loop_
_entity.id
_entity.type
_entity.pdbx_description
1 polymer ?
#
loop_
_entity_poly.entity_id
_entity_poly.type
_entity_poly.pdbx_seq_one_letter_code
_entity_poly.pdbx_strand_id
1 'polypeptide(L)'
;MSDKYLIIGPSWLGDMVMAQSLFMLLRKKHPKAVIHVTALPFCVPLVKRMPEVDKVIPIPFGHGQLRVLARRRFGRALAAEHYTEALILPHSFKSALIPFFAGIPVRRGWLGESRHFVLNQIWKDKKPFPLMVDQYRALAWDPKDEDAPRSSDGIEQKLLPALSTDLENAKDVYARLGGGSTENILALCPGASYGPAKKWPPESFAAVASWWIGRGGRAVIMGAGKERDDAAAIMAALSPEVKTGCLDLTGKTAITDSVDLMGLAEAVLTNDSGLMHVAAATGRPVVAVFGSSTPGYTPPLTAKAEILQTDIKCRPCFRRTCKYGHYKCLKDITPEMAEDALLKLLSGGSGAGSADA
;
A
#
# COMPACT_ATOMS: atom_id res chain seq x y z
N MET A 1 -28.19 8.77 17.59
CA MET A 1 -27.98 8.00 16.35
C MET A 1 -26.51 7.66 16.29
N SER A 2 -26.12 6.45 15.88
CA SER A 2 -24.71 6.11 15.69
C SER A 2 -24.15 6.89 14.50
N ASP A 3 -22.89 7.33 14.59
CA ASP A 3 -22.21 8.01 13.49
C ASP A 3 -22.12 7.11 12.27
N LYS A 4 -22.39 7.67 11.10
CA LYS A 4 -22.29 6.94 9.83
C LYS A 4 -21.37 7.69 8.87
N TYR A 5 -20.20 7.09 8.64
CA TYR A 5 -19.13 7.65 7.85
C TYR A 5 -19.17 7.20 6.40
N LEU A 6 -19.02 8.12 5.46
CA LEU A 6 -18.64 7.83 4.08
C LEU A 6 -17.17 8.20 3.87
N ILE A 7 -16.32 7.22 3.66
CA ILE A 7 -14.91 7.47 3.36
C ILE A 7 -14.70 7.43 1.85
N ILE A 8 -14.27 8.56 1.28
CA ILE A 8 -13.85 8.61 -0.12
C ILE A 8 -12.42 8.09 -0.17
N GLY A 9 -12.27 6.84 -0.57
CA GLY A 9 -11.01 6.13 -0.60
C GLY A 9 -10.05 6.64 -1.70
N PRO A 10 -8.73 6.45 -1.51
CA PRO A 10 -7.73 6.77 -2.50
C PRO A 10 -7.78 5.81 -3.70
N SER A 11 -7.14 6.23 -4.80
CA SER A 11 -7.14 5.48 -6.06
C SER A 11 -5.97 4.50 -6.20
N TRP A 12 -4.96 4.58 -5.34
CA TRP A 12 -3.77 3.73 -5.38
C TRP A 12 -3.86 2.63 -4.33
N LEU A 13 -3.35 1.45 -4.68
CA LEU A 13 -3.38 0.27 -3.80
C LEU A 13 -2.69 0.53 -2.46
N GLY A 14 -1.47 1.05 -2.50
CA GLY A 14 -0.70 1.34 -1.28
C GLY A 14 -1.36 2.39 -0.40
N ASP A 15 -1.91 3.44 -1.01
CA ASP A 15 -2.66 4.48 -0.29
C ASP A 15 -3.91 3.88 0.39
N MET A 16 -4.59 2.93 -0.27
CA MET A 16 -5.75 2.24 0.30
C MET A 16 -5.36 1.36 1.50
N VAL A 17 -4.22 0.68 1.43
CA VAL A 17 -3.69 -0.07 2.58
C VAL A 17 -3.36 0.89 3.73
N MET A 18 -2.66 1.98 3.47
CA MET A 18 -2.34 2.99 4.50
C MET A 18 -3.60 3.62 5.11
N ALA A 19 -4.68 3.76 4.32
CA ALA A 19 -5.96 4.31 4.81
C ALA A 19 -6.61 3.43 5.88
N GLN A 20 -6.30 2.13 5.97
CA GLN A 20 -6.80 1.26 7.02
C GLN A 20 -6.45 1.78 8.43
N SER A 21 -5.31 2.45 8.59
CA SER A 21 -4.93 3.07 9.87
C SER A 21 -6.00 4.08 10.37
N LEU A 22 -6.62 4.83 9.44
CA LEU A 22 -7.75 5.70 9.76
C LEU A 22 -9.00 4.89 10.13
N PHE A 23 -9.30 3.81 9.41
CA PHE A 23 -10.48 2.98 9.67
C PHE A 23 -10.38 2.34 11.05
N MET A 24 -9.22 1.80 11.41
CA MET A 24 -8.92 1.26 12.74
C MET A 24 -9.10 2.32 13.83
N LEU A 25 -8.59 3.53 13.60
CA LEU A 25 -8.70 4.64 14.54
C LEU A 25 -10.14 5.10 14.72
N LEU A 26 -10.93 5.22 13.63
CA LEU A 26 -12.34 5.53 13.69
C LEU A 26 -13.12 4.46 14.46
N ARG A 27 -12.87 3.18 14.18
CA ARG A 27 -13.51 2.07 14.88
C ARG A 27 -13.21 2.09 16.39
N LYS A 28 -11.98 2.46 16.77
CA LYS A 28 -11.60 2.58 18.16
C LYS A 28 -12.23 3.79 18.86
N LYS A 29 -12.28 4.96 18.20
CA LYS A 29 -12.93 6.16 18.75
C LYS A 29 -14.45 6.02 18.81
N HIS A 30 -15.04 5.35 17.81
CA HIS A 30 -16.49 5.21 17.62
C HIS A 30 -16.85 3.74 17.38
N PRO A 31 -16.86 2.87 18.41
CA PRO A 31 -17.03 1.41 18.24
C PRO A 31 -18.34 1.00 17.53
N LYS A 32 -19.38 1.82 17.65
CA LYS A 32 -20.71 1.57 17.06
C LYS A 32 -20.93 2.31 15.73
N ALA A 33 -19.95 3.03 15.23
CA ALA A 33 -20.08 3.77 13.96
C ALA A 33 -20.24 2.80 12.78
N VAL A 34 -20.95 3.25 11.76
CA VAL A 34 -21.05 2.55 10.47
C VAL A 34 -20.02 3.19 9.51
N ILE A 35 -19.09 2.39 9.03
CA ILE A 35 -17.99 2.85 8.15
C ILE A 35 -18.18 2.28 6.75
N HIS A 36 -18.56 3.12 5.80
CA HIS A 36 -18.61 2.77 4.39
C HIS A 36 -17.45 3.40 3.64
N VAL A 37 -16.77 2.61 2.80
CA VAL A 37 -15.60 3.05 2.05
C VAL A 37 -15.86 2.96 0.56
N THR A 38 -15.63 4.05 -0.18
CA THR A 38 -15.63 3.99 -1.65
C THR A 38 -14.28 3.52 -2.16
N ALA A 39 -14.27 2.59 -3.12
CA ALA A 39 -13.06 2.06 -3.69
C ALA A 39 -13.17 1.85 -5.20
N LEU A 40 -12.04 1.90 -5.91
CA LEU A 40 -11.99 1.44 -7.30
C LEU A 40 -12.23 -0.07 -7.36
N PRO A 41 -12.84 -0.61 -8.44
CA PRO A 41 -13.22 -2.01 -8.52
C PRO A 41 -12.10 -2.99 -8.16
N PHE A 42 -10.85 -2.73 -8.56
CA PHE A 42 -9.72 -3.60 -8.26
C PHE A 42 -9.30 -3.59 -6.77
N CYS A 43 -9.62 -2.52 -6.02
CA CYS A 43 -9.37 -2.43 -4.59
C CYS A 43 -10.52 -2.99 -3.73
N VAL A 44 -11.71 -3.16 -4.28
CA VAL A 44 -12.88 -3.63 -3.52
C VAL A 44 -12.61 -4.95 -2.77
N PRO A 45 -12.00 -5.98 -3.38
CA PRO A 45 -11.72 -7.23 -2.67
C PRO A 45 -10.73 -7.05 -1.50
N LEU A 46 -9.76 -6.15 -1.64
CA LEU A 46 -8.81 -5.82 -0.57
C LEU A 46 -9.52 -5.15 0.62
N VAL A 47 -10.33 -4.12 0.35
CA VAL A 47 -11.04 -3.38 1.40
C VAL A 47 -12.05 -4.26 2.15
N LYS A 48 -12.64 -5.24 1.48
CA LYS A 48 -13.51 -6.25 2.13
C LYS A 48 -12.80 -7.12 3.17
N ARG A 49 -11.46 -7.18 3.15
CA ARG A 49 -10.62 -7.87 4.15
C ARG A 49 -10.25 -7.00 5.34
N MET A 50 -10.68 -5.74 5.36
CA MET A 50 -10.47 -4.81 6.47
C MET A 50 -11.67 -4.89 7.42
N PRO A 51 -11.53 -5.46 8.63
CA PRO A 51 -12.66 -5.75 9.53
C PRO A 51 -13.34 -4.49 10.06
N GLU A 52 -12.69 -3.35 9.94
CA GLU A 52 -13.24 -2.06 10.37
C GLU A 52 -14.34 -1.55 9.44
N VAL A 53 -14.41 -2.07 8.20
CA VAL A 53 -15.29 -1.56 7.13
C VAL A 53 -16.56 -2.37 7.05
N ASP A 54 -17.72 -1.73 7.26
CA ASP A 54 -19.02 -2.39 7.19
C ASP A 54 -19.51 -2.57 5.73
N LYS A 55 -19.18 -1.63 4.83
CA LYS A 55 -19.59 -1.71 3.42
C LYS A 55 -18.57 -1.07 2.50
N VAL A 56 -18.25 -1.76 1.41
CA VAL A 56 -17.42 -1.21 0.33
C VAL A 56 -18.31 -0.83 -0.85
N ILE A 57 -18.16 0.40 -1.32
CA ILE A 57 -18.94 0.96 -2.43
C ILE A 57 -18.04 1.15 -3.64
N PRO A 58 -18.19 0.35 -4.70
CA PRO A 58 -17.39 0.52 -5.90
C PRO A 58 -17.73 1.83 -6.61
N ILE A 59 -16.69 2.62 -6.94
CA ILE A 59 -16.86 3.86 -7.72
C ILE A 59 -16.69 3.57 -9.21
N PRO A 60 -17.64 4.03 -10.05
CA PRO A 60 -17.64 3.75 -11.50
C PRO A 60 -16.75 4.72 -12.29
N PHE A 61 -15.76 5.38 -11.66
CA PHE A 61 -14.89 6.36 -12.31
C PHE A 61 -13.43 5.94 -12.21
N GLY A 62 -12.73 5.95 -13.34
CA GLY A 62 -11.29 5.72 -13.38
C GLY A 62 -10.47 6.86 -12.78
N HIS A 63 -9.21 6.56 -12.48
CA HIS A 63 -8.23 7.56 -12.06
C HIS A 63 -8.13 8.69 -13.12
N GLY A 64 -8.00 9.93 -12.68
CA GLY A 64 -7.88 11.10 -13.58
C GLY A 64 -9.20 11.66 -14.12
N GLN A 65 -10.29 10.89 -14.18
CA GLN A 65 -11.55 11.30 -14.79
C GLN A 65 -12.35 12.28 -13.91
N LEU A 66 -12.74 13.44 -14.44
CA LEU A 66 -13.55 14.42 -13.72
C LEU A 66 -15.04 14.00 -13.63
N ARG A 67 -15.70 13.74 -14.76
CA ARG A 67 -17.08 13.24 -14.92
C ARG A 67 -18.10 13.83 -13.91
N VAL A 68 -18.27 15.14 -13.88
CA VAL A 68 -19.07 15.87 -12.89
C VAL A 68 -20.51 15.33 -12.80
N LEU A 69 -21.20 15.17 -13.94
CA LEU A 69 -22.58 14.67 -13.96
C LEU A 69 -22.72 13.24 -13.41
N ALA A 70 -21.76 12.39 -13.72
CA ALA A 70 -21.77 11.02 -13.20
C ALA A 70 -21.50 11.03 -11.67
N ARG A 71 -20.61 11.89 -11.16
CA ARG A 71 -20.39 12.08 -9.72
C ARG A 71 -21.61 12.64 -9.02
N ARG A 72 -22.33 13.58 -9.67
CA ARG A 72 -23.61 14.10 -9.16
C ARG A 72 -24.66 12.99 -9.05
N ARG A 73 -24.81 12.16 -10.09
CA ARG A 73 -25.75 11.03 -10.05
C ARG A 73 -25.38 10.04 -8.93
N PHE A 74 -24.10 9.69 -8.85
CA PHE A 74 -23.60 8.76 -7.85
C PHE A 74 -23.76 9.33 -6.42
N GLY A 75 -23.41 10.60 -6.19
CA GLY A 75 -23.62 11.26 -4.89
C GLY A 75 -25.09 11.31 -4.49
N ARG A 76 -25.98 11.68 -5.40
CA ARG A 76 -27.44 11.69 -5.12
C ARG A 76 -28.00 10.31 -4.77
N ALA A 77 -27.50 9.24 -5.39
CA ALA A 77 -27.87 7.89 -5.02
C ALA A 77 -27.44 7.51 -3.59
N LEU A 78 -26.34 8.10 -3.11
CA LEU A 78 -25.85 7.90 -1.73
C LEU A 78 -26.58 8.75 -0.69
N ALA A 79 -27.39 9.75 -1.08
CA ALA A 79 -28.14 10.60 -0.15
C ALA A 79 -29.12 9.79 0.73
N ALA A 80 -29.71 8.72 0.19
CA ALA A 80 -30.61 7.83 0.92
C ALA A 80 -29.94 7.05 2.07
N GLU A 81 -28.61 6.99 2.08
CA GLU A 81 -27.86 6.33 3.16
C GLU A 81 -27.74 7.17 4.43
N HIS A 82 -28.08 8.47 4.39
CA HIS A 82 -28.08 9.39 5.53
C HIS A 82 -26.77 9.42 6.31
N TYR A 83 -25.63 9.58 5.60
CA TYR A 83 -24.32 9.73 6.24
C TYR A 83 -24.26 11.00 7.10
N THR A 84 -23.67 10.90 8.28
CA THR A 84 -23.40 12.04 9.17
C THR A 84 -22.16 12.80 8.76
N GLU A 85 -21.13 12.06 8.34
CA GLU A 85 -19.82 12.63 7.98
C GLU A 85 -19.24 11.96 6.73
N ALA A 86 -18.49 12.74 5.97
CA ALA A 86 -17.64 12.24 4.89
C ALA A 86 -16.17 12.60 5.14
N LEU A 87 -15.28 11.62 5.05
CA LEU A 87 -13.83 11.81 5.13
C LEU A 87 -13.24 11.62 3.73
N ILE A 88 -12.61 12.67 3.20
CA ILE A 88 -12.14 12.70 1.81
C ILE A 88 -10.61 12.59 1.78
N LEU A 89 -10.10 11.37 1.56
CA LEU A 89 -8.68 11.06 1.58
C LEU A 89 -7.92 11.65 0.38
N PRO A 90 -8.42 11.53 -0.88
CA PRO A 90 -7.74 12.16 -2.01
C PRO A 90 -7.82 13.69 -1.94
N HIS A 91 -6.77 14.37 -2.39
CA HIS A 91 -6.67 15.83 -2.32
C HIS A 91 -7.30 16.55 -3.52
N SER A 92 -7.88 15.83 -4.48
CA SER A 92 -8.46 16.43 -5.68
C SER A 92 -9.85 17.03 -5.43
N PHE A 93 -10.18 18.11 -6.13
CA PHE A 93 -11.51 18.74 -6.10
C PHE A 93 -12.61 17.74 -6.44
N LYS A 94 -12.40 16.94 -7.49
CA LYS A 94 -13.39 15.96 -7.97
C LYS A 94 -13.76 14.90 -6.94
N SER A 95 -12.88 14.56 -6.00
CA SER A 95 -13.16 13.56 -4.96
C SER A 95 -14.18 14.08 -3.94
N ALA A 96 -14.19 15.37 -3.67
CA ALA A 96 -15.13 15.99 -2.75
C ALA A 96 -16.53 16.23 -3.36
N LEU A 97 -16.68 16.12 -4.68
CA LEU A 97 -17.99 16.31 -5.33
C LEU A 97 -19.02 15.22 -4.96
N ILE A 98 -18.56 13.98 -4.70
CA ILE A 98 -19.46 12.88 -4.34
C ILE A 98 -20.20 13.19 -3.03
N PRO A 99 -19.51 13.42 -1.90
CA PRO A 99 -20.19 13.72 -0.64
C PRO A 99 -20.91 15.09 -0.67
N PHE A 100 -20.44 16.05 -1.46
CA PHE A 100 -21.14 17.31 -1.67
C PHE A 100 -22.52 17.10 -2.33
N PHE A 101 -22.59 16.31 -3.41
CA PHE A 101 -23.85 16.00 -4.07
C PHE A 101 -24.73 15.00 -3.31
N ALA A 102 -24.18 14.25 -2.38
CA ALA A 102 -24.92 13.42 -1.43
C ALA A 102 -25.58 14.23 -0.31
N GLY A 103 -25.26 15.54 -0.19
CA GLY A 103 -25.79 16.40 0.86
C GLY A 103 -25.26 16.09 2.25
N ILE A 104 -24.09 15.43 2.36
CA ILE A 104 -23.53 15.04 3.66
C ILE A 104 -23.14 16.32 4.43
N PRO A 105 -23.63 16.48 5.68
CA PRO A 105 -23.47 17.74 6.42
C PRO A 105 -22.00 18.06 6.76
N VAL A 106 -21.25 17.05 7.21
CA VAL A 106 -19.81 17.20 7.52
C VAL A 106 -18.97 16.60 6.40
N ARG A 107 -18.11 17.40 5.81
CA ARG A 107 -17.23 17.00 4.71
C ARG A 107 -15.79 17.40 5.03
N ARG A 108 -15.04 16.46 5.61
CA ARG A 108 -13.70 16.68 6.15
C ARG A 108 -12.62 16.19 5.19
N GLY A 109 -11.55 16.97 5.07
CA GLY A 109 -10.40 16.60 4.24
C GLY A 109 -9.28 17.63 4.28
N TRP A 110 -8.13 17.27 3.73
CA TRP A 110 -7.01 18.19 3.56
C TRP A 110 -7.28 19.17 2.42
N LEU A 111 -6.85 20.42 2.57
CA LEU A 111 -6.91 21.41 1.50
C LEU A 111 -6.07 20.94 0.29
N GLY A 112 -6.66 21.04 -0.88
CA GLY A 112 -6.04 20.79 -2.17
C GLY A 112 -6.97 21.24 -3.30
N GLU A 113 -6.43 21.63 -4.44
CA GLU A 113 -7.18 22.05 -5.63
C GLU A 113 -8.31 23.05 -5.31
N SER A 114 -8.08 24.01 -4.40
CA SER A 114 -9.02 25.11 -4.05
C SER A 114 -10.45 24.65 -3.68
N ARG A 115 -10.60 23.50 -3.04
CA ARG A 115 -11.90 22.87 -2.73
C ARG A 115 -12.62 23.42 -1.47
N HIS A 116 -12.45 24.70 -1.17
CA HIS A 116 -13.04 25.39 -0.01
C HIS A 116 -14.58 25.34 0.04
N PHE A 117 -15.24 25.32 -1.13
CA PHE A 117 -16.70 25.33 -1.20
C PHE A 117 -17.35 23.94 -1.03
N VAL A 118 -16.59 22.89 -1.27
CA VAL A 118 -17.11 21.51 -1.21
C VAL A 118 -16.72 20.78 0.06
N LEU A 119 -15.70 21.27 0.78
CA LEU A 119 -15.36 20.86 2.14
C LEU A 119 -15.80 21.93 3.13
N ASN A 120 -16.15 21.53 4.36
CA ASN A 120 -16.48 22.47 5.44
C ASN A 120 -15.70 22.22 6.75
N GLN A 121 -14.96 21.10 6.83
CA GLN A 121 -13.93 20.86 7.84
C GLN A 121 -12.60 20.62 7.12
N ILE A 122 -11.70 21.61 7.16
CA ILE A 122 -10.52 21.67 6.29
C ILE A 122 -9.25 21.68 7.11
N TRP A 123 -8.46 20.60 6.98
CA TRP A 123 -7.07 20.58 7.38
C TRP A 123 -6.23 21.36 6.36
N LYS A 124 -5.44 22.35 6.78
CA LYS A 124 -4.74 23.26 5.86
C LYS A 124 -3.25 22.98 5.75
N ASP A 125 -2.56 22.82 6.88
CA ASP A 125 -1.10 22.66 6.92
C ASP A 125 -0.72 21.18 7.09
N LYS A 126 -0.05 20.63 6.06
CA LYS A 126 0.46 19.25 6.05
C LYS A 126 1.88 19.12 6.58
N LYS A 127 2.61 20.23 6.73
CA LYS A 127 4.02 20.18 7.13
C LYS A 127 4.26 19.45 8.45
N PRO A 128 3.39 19.61 9.49
CA PRO A 128 3.52 18.87 10.73
C PRO A 128 3.20 17.37 10.60
N PHE A 129 2.68 16.93 9.45
CA PHE A 129 2.30 15.54 9.14
C PHE A 129 3.08 15.04 7.91
N PRO A 130 4.39 14.78 8.04
CA PRO A 130 5.23 14.39 6.92
C PRO A 130 4.82 13.04 6.30
N LEU A 131 4.33 12.10 7.12
CA LEU A 131 3.87 10.80 6.64
C LEU A 131 2.43 10.88 6.10
N MET A 132 2.19 10.28 4.94
CA MET A 132 0.84 10.22 4.36
C MET A 132 -0.15 9.50 5.28
N VAL A 133 0.27 8.45 5.98
CA VAL A 133 -0.57 7.73 6.93
C VAL A 133 -1.04 8.62 8.08
N ASP A 134 -0.22 9.55 8.55
CA ASP A 134 -0.59 10.48 9.60
C ASP A 134 -1.55 11.57 9.09
N GLN A 135 -1.39 11.96 7.81
CA GLN A 135 -2.39 12.81 7.16
C GLN A 135 -3.76 12.11 7.09
N TYR A 136 -3.82 10.81 6.87
CA TYR A 136 -5.08 10.05 6.92
C TYR A 136 -5.61 9.96 8.34
N ARG A 137 -4.80 9.59 9.32
CA ARG A 137 -5.18 9.50 10.74
C ARG A 137 -5.75 10.81 11.27
N ALA A 138 -5.15 11.95 10.92
CA ALA A 138 -5.61 13.26 11.34
C ALA A 138 -7.07 13.54 10.96
N LEU A 139 -7.59 12.91 9.89
CA LEU A 139 -8.99 13.07 9.50
C LEU A 139 -9.99 12.45 10.49
N ALA A 140 -9.54 11.72 11.52
CA ALA A 140 -10.40 11.25 12.59
C ALA A 140 -10.87 12.35 13.57
N TRP A 141 -10.35 13.59 13.44
CA TRP A 141 -10.71 14.75 14.25
C TRP A 141 -11.20 15.92 13.38
N ASP A 142 -12.11 16.72 13.92
CA ASP A 142 -12.33 18.06 13.36
C ASP A 142 -11.04 18.89 13.57
N PRO A 143 -10.52 19.59 12.55
CA PRO A 143 -9.34 20.44 12.71
C PRO A 143 -9.52 21.57 13.74
N LYS A 144 -10.75 21.83 14.19
CA LYS A 144 -11.08 22.86 15.18
C LYS A 144 -11.15 22.30 16.60
N ASP A 145 -11.21 20.99 16.78
CA ASP A 145 -11.28 20.38 18.11
C ASP A 145 -10.01 20.69 18.89
N GLU A 146 -10.15 20.86 20.20
CA GLU A 146 -9.03 21.12 21.11
C GLU A 146 -8.08 19.94 21.18
N ASP A 147 -8.62 18.71 21.13
CA ASP A 147 -7.88 17.44 21.15
C ASP A 147 -7.37 17.01 19.75
N ALA A 148 -7.62 17.80 18.70
CA ALA A 148 -7.10 17.49 17.38
C ALA A 148 -5.57 17.54 17.35
N PRO A 149 -4.89 16.53 16.77
CA PRO A 149 -3.44 16.49 16.72
C PRO A 149 -2.91 17.70 15.92
N ARG A 150 -1.86 18.35 16.42
CA ARG A 150 -1.22 19.48 15.72
C ARG A 150 -0.01 19.04 14.89
N SER A 151 0.43 17.79 15.07
CA SER A 151 1.53 17.15 14.34
C SER A 151 1.39 15.63 14.36
N SER A 152 2.25 14.93 13.64
CA SER A 152 2.35 13.45 13.71
C SER A 152 2.60 12.94 15.12
N ASP A 153 3.31 13.70 15.97
CA ASP A 153 3.61 13.29 17.35
C ASP A 153 2.38 13.39 18.26
N GLY A 154 1.43 14.28 17.93
CA GLY A 154 0.15 14.36 18.64
C GLY A 154 -0.83 13.23 18.32
N ILE A 155 -0.49 12.32 17.39
CA ILE A 155 -1.27 11.13 17.11
C ILE A 155 -0.77 10.00 18.02
N GLU A 156 -1.36 9.87 19.20
CA GLU A 156 -0.94 8.89 20.21
C GLU A 156 -1.03 7.43 19.73
N GLN A 157 -2.04 7.11 18.90
CA GLN A 157 -2.32 5.76 18.47
C GLN A 157 -1.91 5.56 17.00
N LYS A 158 -0.68 5.16 16.79
CA LYS A 158 -0.15 4.86 15.47
C LYS A 158 -0.50 3.42 15.03
N LEU A 159 -1.81 3.14 14.92
CA LEU A 159 -2.30 1.85 14.45
C LEU A 159 -1.75 1.56 13.05
N LEU A 160 -1.13 0.41 12.88
CA LEU A 160 -0.54 -0.02 11.60
C LEU A 160 -1.55 -0.84 10.80
N PRO A 161 -1.61 -0.70 9.48
CA PRO A 161 -2.46 -1.54 8.64
C PRO A 161 -2.17 -3.02 8.88
N ALA A 162 -3.23 -3.83 8.95
CA ALA A 162 -3.13 -5.27 9.13
C ALA A 162 -4.12 -5.97 8.22
N LEU A 163 -3.62 -6.83 7.34
CA LEU A 163 -4.42 -7.63 6.42
C LEU A 163 -4.36 -9.10 6.84
N SER A 164 -5.52 -9.70 7.05
CA SER A 164 -5.62 -11.15 7.26
C SER A 164 -5.27 -11.90 5.99
N THR A 165 -4.52 -13.00 6.14
CA THR A 165 -4.13 -13.91 5.07
C THR A 165 -4.86 -15.24 5.22
N ASP A 166 -5.33 -15.80 4.12
CA ASP A 166 -5.87 -17.14 4.04
C ASP A 166 -4.78 -18.08 3.50
N LEU A 167 -4.13 -18.82 4.40
CA LEU A 167 -3.01 -19.68 4.04
C LEU A 167 -3.45 -20.91 3.25
N GLU A 168 -4.66 -21.40 3.41
CA GLU A 168 -5.19 -22.50 2.61
C GLU A 168 -5.46 -22.05 1.18
N ASN A 169 -6.13 -20.91 0.99
CA ASN A 169 -6.25 -20.31 -0.35
C ASN A 169 -4.87 -20.06 -0.98
N ALA A 170 -3.91 -19.58 -0.21
CA ALA A 170 -2.57 -19.33 -0.71
C ALA A 170 -1.88 -20.61 -1.24
N LYS A 171 -1.96 -21.71 -0.49
CA LYS A 171 -1.40 -23.01 -0.91
C LYS A 171 -2.09 -23.53 -2.18
N ASP A 172 -3.42 -23.46 -2.23
CA ASP A 172 -4.20 -23.90 -3.39
C ASP A 172 -3.87 -23.08 -4.64
N VAL A 173 -3.82 -21.74 -4.52
CA VAL A 173 -3.45 -20.86 -5.62
C VAL A 173 -2.02 -21.12 -6.08
N TYR A 174 -1.07 -21.30 -5.13
CA TYR A 174 0.33 -21.56 -5.44
C TYR A 174 0.50 -22.86 -6.19
N ALA A 175 -0.10 -23.96 -5.70
CA ALA A 175 -0.06 -25.27 -6.34
C ALA A 175 -0.70 -25.25 -7.75
N ARG A 176 -1.88 -24.64 -7.89
CA ARG A 176 -2.60 -24.51 -9.17
C ARG A 176 -1.79 -23.75 -10.22
N LEU A 177 -0.97 -22.79 -9.81
CA LEU A 177 -0.14 -21.97 -10.71
C LEU A 177 1.25 -22.58 -10.97
N GLY A 178 1.49 -23.84 -10.52
CA GLY A 178 2.73 -24.58 -10.77
C GLY A 178 3.76 -24.45 -9.66
N GLY A 179 3.37 -23.96 -8.49
CA GLY A 179 4.22 -23.93 -7.30
C GLY A 179 4.48 -25.33 -6.73
N GLY A 180 5.64 -25.50 -6.12
CA GLY A 180 6.04 -26.73 -5.43
C GLY A 180 5.93 -26.62 -3.91
N SER A 181 7.05 -26.85 -3.19
CA SER A 181 7.12 -26.63 -1.74
C SER A 181 6.74 -25.19 -1.37
N THR A 182 6.01 -25.03 -0.28
CA THR A 182 5.64 -23.74 0.30
C THR A 182 6.63 -23.25 1.36
N GLU A 183 7.76 -23.93 1.51
CA GLU A 183 8.82 -23.56 2.45
C GLU A 183 9.82 -22.61 1.80
N ASN A 184 10.36 -21.68 2.58
CA ASN A 184 11.42 -20.75 2.19
C ASN A 184 11.10 -19.97 0.91
N ILE A 185 9.89 -19.39 0.81
CA ILE A 185 9.49 -18.59 -0.35
C ILE A 185 9.94 -17.14 -0.17
N LEU A 186 10.70 -16.60 -1.13
CA LEU A 186 10.95 -15.18 -1.29
C LEU A 186 9.99 -14.60 -2.33
N ALA A 187 9.12 -13.67 -1.91
CA ALA A 187 8.27 -12.94 -2.82
C ALA A 187 9.02 -11.73 -3.41
N LEU A 188 9.05 -11.61 -4.73
CA LEU A 188 9.66 -10.52 -5.48
C LEU A 188 8.57 -9.64 -6.07
N CYS A 189 8.54 -8.35 -5.73
CA CYS A 189 7.59 -7.38 -6.25
C CYS A 189 8.30 -6.28 -7.05
N PRO A 190 8.73 -6.56 -8.30
CA PRO A 190 9.55 -5.65 -9.09
C PRO A 190 8.76 -4.49 -9.69
N GLY A 191 7.43 -4.53 -9.67
CA GLY A 191 6.56 -3.53 -10.27
C GLY A 191 6.61 -2.19 -9.55
N ALA A 192 6.49 -1.08 -10.31
CA ALA A 192 6.25 0.25 -9.79
C ALA A 192 5.42 1.06 -10.79
N SER A 193 4.12 1.19 -10.51
CA SER A 193 3.16 1.88 -11.40
C SER A 193 3.48 3.35 -11.61
N TYR A 194 4.26 3.95 -10.72
CA TYR A 194 4.64 5.35 -10.80
C TYR A 194 5.57 5.63 -11.99
N GLY A 195 6.55 4.75 -12.22
CA GLY A 195 7.48 4.87 -13.33
C GLY A 195 8.84 4.23 -13.10
N PRO A 196 9.70 4.20 -14.13
CA PRO A 196 11.00 3.50 -14.09
C PRO A 196 11.98 4.03 -13.04
N ALA A 197 11.81 5.28 -12.58
CA ALA A 197 12.65 5.84 -11.51
C ALA A 197 12.37 5.26 -10.11
N LYS A 198 11.43 4.31 -10.00
CA LYS A 198 11.18 3.51 -8.80
C LYS A 198 11.45 2.02 -9.01
N LYS A 199 11.93 1.60 -10.18
CA LYS A 199 12.18 0.19 -10.51
C LYS A 199 13.67 -0.13 -10.35
N TRP A 200 13.98 -0.97 -9.39
CA TRP A 200 15.31 -1.57 -9.25
C TRP A 200 15.61 -2.43 -10.48
N PRO A 201 16.87 -2.53 -10.96
CA PRO A 201 17.19 -3.30 -12.15
C PRO A 201 16.72 -4.75 -12.07
N PRO A 202 16.14 -5.31 -13.15
CA PRO A 202 15.69 -6.71 -13.17
C PRO A 202 16.82 -7.70 -12.87
N GLU A 203 18.05 -7.39 -13.31
CA GLU A 203 19.24 -8.20 -13.07
C GLU A 203 19.56 -8.29 -11.57
N SER A 204 19.29 -7.22 -10.83
CA SER A 204 19.50 -7.20 -9.38
C SER A 204 18.48 -8.07 -8.65
N PHE A 205 17.20 -8.04 -9.06
CA PHE A 205 16.19 -8.98 -8.55
C PHE A 205 16.57 -10.43 -8.89
N ALA A 206 17.06 -10.70 -10.10
CA ALA A 206 17.48 -12.03 -10.53
C ALA A 206 18.69 -12.54 -9.72
N ALA A 207 19.63 -11.67 -9.39
CA ALA A 207 20.78 -12.03 -8.56
C ALA A 207 20.33 -12.46 -7.15
N VAL A 208 19.46 -11.69 -6.48
CA VAL A 208 18.92 -12.05 -5.16
C VAL A 208 18.08 -13.34 -5.24
N ALA A 209 17.26 -13.50 -6.30
CA ALA A 209 16.52 -14.75 -6.53
C ALA A 209 17.45 -15.97 -6.65
N SER A 210 18.54 -15.81 -7.41
CA SER A 210 19.56 -16.88 -7.60
C SER A 210 20.24 -17.24 -6.28
N TRP A 211 20.63 -16.22 -5.51
CA TRP A 211 21.21 -16.40 -4.19
C TRP A 211 20.25 -17.13 -3.23
N TRP A 212 18.97 -16.76 -3.21
CA TRP A 212 17.95 -17.37 -2.35
C TRP A 212 17.68 -18.82 -2.74
N ILE A 213 17.55 -19.09 -4.04
CA ILE A 213 17.31 -20.44 -4.59
C ILE A 213 18.54 -21.33 -4.35
N GLY A 214 19.76 -20.82 -4.52
CA GLY A 214 21.01 -21.52 -4.23
C GLY A 214 21.14 -21.96 -2.75
N ARG A 215 20.37 -21.35 -1.85
CA ARG A 215 20.28 -21.72 -0.42
C ARG A 215 19.11 -22.67 -0.12
N GLY A 216 18.51 -23.26 -1.14
CA GLY A 216 17.38 -24.20 -1.01
C GLY A 216 16.00 -23.56 -0.94
N GLY A 217 15.90 -22.22 -1.11
CA GLY A 217 14.63 -21.52 -1.16
C GLY A 217 13.95 -21.56 -2.52
N ARG A 218 12.83 -20.89 -2.63
CA ARG A 218 12.08 -20.64 -3.87
C ARG A 218 11.80 -19.17 -4.03
N ALA A 219 11.71 -18.68 -5.25
CA ALA A 219 11.35 -17.29 -5.54
C ALA A 219 10.00 -17.25 -6.28
N VAL A 220 9.19 -16.22 -5.96
CA VAL A 220 7.90 -15.99 -6.62
C VAL A 220 7.82 -14.53 -7.05
N ILE A 221 7.70 -14.28 -8.36
CA ILE A 221 7.55 -12.93 -8.89
C ILE A 221 6.05 -12.56 -8.86
N MET A 222 5.72 -11.47 -8.22
CA MET A 222 4.34 -10.99 -8.05
C MET A 222 4.17 -9.60 -8.66
N GLY A 223 3.05 -9.39 -9.32
CA GLY A 223 2.74 -8.10 -9.95
C GLY A 223 1.45 -8.14 -10.76
N ALA A 224 0.99 -6.97 -11.18
CA ALA A 224 -0.15 -6.85 -12.09
C ALA A 224 0.25 -7.19 -13.53
N GLY A 225 -0.73 -7.48 -14.39
CA GLY A 225 -0.47 -7.88 -15.79
C GLY A 225 0.34 -6.87 -16.61
N LYS A 226 0.32 -5.58 -16.25
CA LYS A 226 1.14 -4.53 -16.87
C LYS A 226 2.64 -4.58 -16.51
N GLU A 227 3.01 -5.44 -15.54
CA GLU A 227 4.37 -5.60 -15.03
C GLU A 227 5.03 -6.90 -15.57
N ARG A 228 4.39 -7.54 -16.58
CA ARG A 228 4.90 -8.77 -17.21
C ARG A 228 6.29 -8.60 -17.85
N ASP A 229 6.57 -7.43 -18.42
CA ASP A 229 7.87 -7.17 -19.02
C ASP A 229 8.99 -7.12 -17.96
N ASP A 230 8.70 -6.56 -16.76
CA ASP A 230 9.64 -6.57 -15.65
C ASP A 230 9.93 -8.01 -15.17
N ALA A 231 8.87 -8.83 -15.03
CA ALA A 231 9.01 -10.24 -14.65
C ALA A 231 9.75 -11.06 -15.72
N ALA A 232 9.43 -10.86 -16.99
CA ALA A 232 10.12 -11.53 -18.11
C ALA A 232 11.61 -11.18 -18.13
N ALA A 233 11.99 -9.93 -17.85
CA ALA A 233 13.39 -9.52 -17.77
C ALA A 233 14.12 -10.20 -16.62
N ILE A 234 13.48 -10.33 -15.43
CA ILE A 234 14.05 -11.08 -14.29
C ILE A 234 14.25 -12.55 -14.69
N MET A 235 13.20 -13.18 -15.23
CA MET A 235 13.28 -14.59 -15.66
C MET A 235 14.34 -14.81 -16.75
N ALA A 236 14.56 -13.85 -17.65
CA ALA A 236 15.58 -13.95 -18.67
C ALA A 236 17.01 -13.88 -18.09
N ALA A 237 17.20 -13.16 -17.00
CA ALA A 237 18.48 -13.01 -16.33
C ALA A 237 18.88 -14.20 -15.43
N LEU A 238 17.94 -15.13 -15.14
CA LEU A 238 18.22 -16.35 -14.38
C LEU A 238 18.85 -17.43 -15.27
N SER A 239 19.78 -18.23 -14.72
CA SER A 239 20.28 -19.41 -15.40
C SER A 239 19.19 -20.50 -15.51
N PRO A 240 19.30 -21.42 -16.49
CA PRO A 240 18.30 -22.47 -16.66
C PRO A 240 18.02 -23.30 -15.40
N GLU A 241 19.05 -23.57 -14.60
CA GLU A 241 18.97 -24.36 -13.37
C GLU A 241 18.18 -23.60 -12.30
N VAL A 242 18.45 -22.30 -12.14
CA VAL A 242 17.81 -21.45 -11.16
C VAL A 242 16.35 -21.16 -11.52
N LYS A 243 16.03 -21.06 -12.81
CA LYS A 243 14.65 -20.82 -13.29
C LYS A 243 13.64 -21.82 -12.75
N THR A 244 14.04 -23.07 -12.51
CA THR A 244 13.16 -24.11 -11.97
C THR A 244 12.69 -23.81 -10.54
N GLY A 245 13.44 -23.00 -9.81
CA GLY A 245 13.11 -22.55 -8.45
C GLY A 245 12.35 -21.20 -8.41
N CYS A 246 12.17 -20.54 -9.57
CA CYS A 246 11.51 -19.23 -9.67
C CYS A 246 10.19 -19.34 -10.43
N LEU A 247 9.09 -18.92 -9.81
CA LEU A 247 7.74 -18.93 -10.40
C LEU A 247 7.26 -17.52 -10.70
N ASP A 248 6.92 -17.25 -11.97
CA ASP A 248 6.28 -15.98 -12.36
C ASP A 248 4.76 -16.05 -12.23
N LEU A 249 4.20 -15.30 -11.28
CA LEU A 249 2.77 -15.16 -11.04
C LEU A 249 2.22 -13.80 -11.53
N THR A 250 3.00 -13.01 -12.23
CA THR A 250 2.63 -11.66 -12.68
C THR A 250 1.39 -11.69 -13.58
N GLY A 251 0.33 -11.01 -13.13
CA GLY A 251 -0.96 -10.96 -13.82
C GLY A 251 -1.76 -12.27 -13.83
N LYS A 252 -1.41 -13.23 -12.98
CA LYS A 252 -2.11 -14.53 -12.83
C LYS A 252 -2.92 -14.63 -11.53
N THR A 253 -2.82 -13.65 -10.65
CA THR A 253 -3.46 -13.62 -9.33
C THR A 253 -4.40 -12.42 -9.19
N ALA A 254 -5.51 -12.60 -8.46
CA ALA A 254 -6.29 -11.50 -7.94
C ALA A 254 -5.53 -10.80 -6.80
N ILE A 255 -5.96 -9.60 -6.40
CA ILE A 255 -5.30 -8.90 -5.30
C ILE A 255 -5.40 -9.67 -3.97
N THR A 256 -6.51 -10.36 -3.74
CA THR A 256 -6.70 -11.22 -2.56
C THR A 256 -5.74 -12.40 -2.56
N ASP A 257 -5.55 -13.05 -3.70
CA ASP A 257 -4.57 -14.14 -3.84
C ASP A 257 -3.16 -13.63 -3.58
N SER A 258 -2.86 -12.40 -4.04
CA SER A 258 -1.55 -11.78 -3.78
C SER A 258 -1.33 -11.51 -2.28
N VAL A 259 -2.36 -11.08 -1.54
CA VAL A 259 -2.30 -10.93 -0.08
C VAL A 259 -2.02 -12.28 0.58
N ASP A 260 -2.74 -13.33 0.18
CA ASP A 260 -2.61 -14.67 0.76
C ASP A 260 -1.24 -15.30 0.45
N LEU A 261 -0.78 -15.19 -0.79
CA LEU A 261 0.55 -15.67 -1.20
C LEU A 261 1.69 -14.94 -0.47
N MET A 262 1.54 -13.62 -0.20
CA MET A 262 2.49 -12.91 0.67
C MET A 262 2.49 -13.47 2.09
N GLY A 263 1.36 -13.99 2.57
CA GLY A 263 1.26 -14.70 3.84
C GLY A 263 2.08 -15.99 3.91
N LEU A 264 2.36 -16.66 2.79
CA LEU A 264 3.24 -17.81 2.70
C LEU A 264 4.73 -17.44 2.62
N ALA A 265 5.05 -16.22 2.15
CA ALA A 265 6.43 -15.83 1.94
C ALA A 265 7.19 -15.74 3.27
N GLU A 266 8.44 -16.20 3.27
CA GLU A 266 9.39 -15.99 4.38
C GLU A 266 9.77 -14.51 4.48
N ALA A 267 10.01 -13.87 3.33
CA ALA A 267 10.27 -12.45 3.21
C ALA A 267 9.78 -11.91 1.86
N VAL A 268 9.69 -10.60 1.75
CA VAL A 268 9.31 -9.89 0.53
C VAL A 268 10.39 -8.87 0.15
N LEU A 269 10.89 -8.97 -1.08
CA LEU A 269 11.78 -7.97 -1.69
C LEU A 269 10.97 -7.15 -2.72
N THR A 270 10.92 -5.85 -2.54
CA THR A 270 9.99 -5.00 -3.30
C THR A 270 10.58 -3.64 -3.65
N ASN A 271 10.13 -3.05 -4.74
CA ASN A 271 10.27 -1.61 -4.95
C ASN A 271 9.26 -0.83 -4.08
N ASP A 272 9.49 0.48 -3.89
CA ASP A 272 8.47 1.40 -3.36
C ASP A 272 7.23 1.40 -4.26
N SER A 273 6.26 0.55 -3.91
CA SER A 273 5.07 0.24 -4.71
C SER A 273 3.85 -0.08 -3.84
N GLY A 274 2.69 -0.28 -4.49
CA GLY A 274 1.47 -0.69 -3.77
C GLY A 274 1.62 -2.04 -3.06
N LEU A 275 2.35 -3.00 -3.66
CA LEU A 275 2.58 -4.32 -3.08
C LEU A 275 3.52 -4.26 -1.85
N MET A 276 4.42 -3.28 -1.77
CA MET A 276 5.22 -3.02 -0.56
C MET A 276 4.31 -2.81 0.67
N HIS A 277 3.27 -1.99 0.52
CA HIS A 277 2.33 -1.72 1.62
C HIS A 277 1.47 -2.95 1.94
N VAL A 278 1.09 -3.72 0.94
CA VAL A 278 0.40 -5.01 1.14
C VAL A 278 1.29 -5.95 1.94
N ALA A 279 2.55 -6.14 1.54
CA ALA A 279 3.53 -6.97 2.23
C ALA A 279 3.71 -6.54 3.70
N ALA A 280 3.89 -5.24 3.94
CA ALA A 280 3.99 -4.70 5.29
C ALA A 280 2.75 -5.03 6.14
N ALA A 281 1.55 -4.91 5.56
CA ALA A 281 0.29 -5.18 6.25
C ALA A 281 0.03 -6.67 6.50
N THR A 282 0.70 -7.60 5.81
CA THR A 282 0.65 -9.04 6.11
C THR A 282 1.60 -9.46 7.24
N GLY A 283 2.38 -8.52 7.78
CA GLY A 283 3.32 -8.77 8.88
C GLY A 283 4.58 -9.54 8.51
N ARG A 284 4.83 -9.73 7.21
CA ARG A 284 6.05 -10.39 6.72
C ARG A 284 7.25 -9.45 6.72
N PRO A 285 8.48 -10.00 6.87
CA PRO A 285 9.71 -9.23 6.67
C PRO A 285 9.75 -8.61 5.28
N VAL A 286 10.07 -7.30 5.20
CA VAL A 286 10.06 -6.54 3.93
C VAL A 286 11.39 -5.86 3.71
N VAL A 287 12.05 -6.15 2.60
CA VAL A 287 13.15 -5.35 2.08
C VAL A 287 12.62 -4.45 0.97
N ALA A 288 12.66 -3.14 1.18
CA ALA A 288 12.06 -2.15 0.29
C ALA A 288 13.12 -1.26 -0.37
N VAL A 289 13.16 -1.24 -1.71
CA VAL A 289 14.09 -0.44 -2.51
C VAL A 289 13.46 0.90 -2.87
N PHE A 290 14.10 2.00 -2.46
CA PHE A 290 13.64 3.37 -2.71
C PHE A 290 14.57 4.10 -3.69
N GLY A 291 14.06 4.42 -4.87
CA GLY A 291 14.74 5.20 -5.90
C GLY A 291 14.46 6.70 -5.79
N SER A 292 13.61 7.23 -6.67
CA SER A 292 13.29 8.66 -6.77
C SER A 292 12.43 9.23 -5.65
N SER A 293 11.84 8.40 -4.83
CA SER A 293 10.98 8.73 -3.68
C SER A 293 11.71 8.67 -2.34
N THR A 294 10.96 8.82 -1.25
CA THR A 294 11.52 8.76 0.11
C THR A 294 10.61 7.98 1.06
N PRO A 295 11.16 7.16 1.95
CA PRO A 295 10.41 6.56 3.05
C PRO A 295 9.89 7.60 4.06
N GLY A 296 10.43 8.81 4.06
CA GLY A 296 9.93 9.93 4.87
C GLY A 296 8.50 10.40 4.51
N TYR A 297 7.89 9.83 3.45
CA TYR A 297 6.52 10.13 3.07
C TYR A 297 5.61 8.89 3.11
N THR A 298 6.05 7.78 2.52
CA THR A 298 5.28 6.53 2.42
C THR A 298 6.15 5.31 2.74
N PRO A 299 6.60 5.14 4.01
CA PRO A 299 7.39 3.95 4.38
C PRO A 299 6.54 2.68 4.38
N PRO A 300 7.14 1.49 4.30
CA PRO A 300 6.46 0.26 4.69
C PRO A 300 6.07 0.34 6.18
N LEU A 301 4.77 0.20 6.47
CA LEU A 301 4.24 0.40 7.81
C LEU A 301 4.32 -0.90 8.63
N THR A 302 5.53 -1.30 8.98
CA THR A 302 5.83 -2.48 9.80
C THR A 302 7.16 -2.28 10.53
N ALA A 303 7.31 -2.90 11.71
CA ALA A 303 8.60 -2.95 12.40
C ALA A 303 9.58 -3.94 11.73
N LYS A 304 9.09 -4.83 10.85
CA LYS A 304 9.89 -5.83 10.16
C LYS A 304 10.26 -5.36 8.75
N ALA A 305 10.89 -4.20 8.63
CA ALA A 305 11.31 -3.67 7.33
C ALA A 305 12.75 -3.17 7.35
N GLU A 306 13.49 -3.49 6.30
CA GLU A 306 14.76 -2.85 5.93
C GLU A 306 14.55 -2.02 4.68
N ILE A 307 15.06 -0.79 4.69
CA ILE A 307 14.90 0.17 3.60
C ILE A 307 16.25 0.38 2.93
N LEU A 308 16.33 0.02 1.65
CA LEU A 308 17.50 0.23 0.84
C LEU A 308 17.36 1.52 0.02
N GLN A 309 18.28 2.43 0.23
CA GLN A 309 18.33 3.72 -0.46
C GLN A 309 19.75 4.24 -0.49
N THR A 310 20.04 5.16 -1.42
CA THR A 310 21.35 5.81 -1.53
C THR A 310 21.29 7.26 -1.07
N ASP A 311 22.42 7.85 -0.70
CA ASP A 311 22.52 9.25 -0.28
C ASP A 311 22.87 10.22 -1.44
N ILE A 312 22.58 9.80 -2.68
CA ILE A 312 22.85 10.62 -3.84
C ILE A 312 22.08 11.95 -3.79
N LYS A 313 22.76 13.07 -4.00
CA LYS A 313 22.22 14.44 -3.83
C LYS A 313 20.93 14.76 -4.61
N CYS A 314 20.66 14.04 -5.71
CA CYS A 314 19.48 14.30 -6.54
C CYS A 314 18.21 13.64 -6.03
N ARG A 315 18.24 12.89 -4.91
CA ARG A 315 17.01 12.32 -4.30
C ARG A 315 16.68 13.00 -2.96
N PRO A 316 15.39 12.96 -2.55
CA PRO A 316 14.25 12.48 -3.35
C PRO A 316 13.86 13.50 -4.44
N CYS A 317 13.71 13.05 -5.68
CA CYS A 317 13.33 13.95 -6.78
C CYS A 317 11.88 13.79 -7.23
N PHE A 318 11.20 12.73 -6.80
CA PHE A 318 9.80 12.40 -7.12
C PHE A 318 9.50 12.42 -8.63
N ARG A 319 10.47 12.08 -9.48
CA ARG A 319 10.30 12.01 -10.93
C ARG A 319 9.94 10.60 -11.35
N ARG A 320 9.11 10.50 -12.38
CA ARG A 320 8.73 9.21 -12.98
C ARG A 320 9.90 8.58 -13.76
N THR A 321 10.73 9.45 -14.36
CA THR A 321 11.91 9.09 -15.15
C THR A 321 13.10 9.87 -14.65
N CYS A 322 14.28 9.28 -14.64
CA CYS A 322 15.49 9.95 -14.20
C CYS A 322 15.85 11.11 -15.13
N LYS A 323 15.92 12.33 -14.58
CA LYS A 323 16.28 13.55 -15.32
C LYS A 323 17.68 13.44 -15.97
N TYR A 324 18.58 12.74 -15.31
CA TYR A 324 19.99 12.63 -15.72
C TYR A 324 20.27 11.32 -16.49
N GLY A 325 19.28 10.42 -16.63
CA GLY A 325 19.42 9.14 -17.31
C GLY A 325 20.25 8.08 -16.57
N HIS A 326 20.96 8.43 -15.49
CA HIS A 326 21.90 7.52 -14.83
C HIS A 326 21.24 6.49 -13.90
N TYR A 327 20.09 6.79 -13.29
CA TYR A 327 19.35 5.94 -12.33
C TYR A 327 20.23 5.44 -11.14
N LYS A 328 21.30 6.15 -10.77
CA LYS A 328 22.22 5.75 -9.69
C LYS A 328 21.53 5.48 -8.36
N CYS A 329 20.46 6.25 -8.04
CA CYS A 329 19.67 6.02 -6.82
C CYS A 329 19.08 4.61 -6.71
N LEU A 330 19.08 3.83 -7.80
CA LEU A 330 18.66 2.43 -7.85
C LEU A 330 19.85 1.53 -8.17
N LYS A 331 20.67 1.90 -9.17
CA LYS A 331 21.79 1.06 -9.64
C LYS A 331 22.93 0.91 -8.62
N ASP A 332 23.11 1.90 -7.73
CA ASP A 332 24.12 1.85 -6.68
C ASP A 332 23.65 1.04 -5.45
N ILE A 333 22.39 0.58 -5.43
CA ILE A 333 21.90 -0.42 -4.48
C ILE A 333 22.24 -1.79 -5.08
N THR A 334 23.19 -2.50 -4.47
CA THR A 334 23.67 -3.78 -4.98
C THR A 334 22.80 -4.95 -4.50
N PRO A 335 22.81 -6.11 -5.19
CA PRO A 335 22.12 -7.31 -4.72
C PRO A 335 22.55 -7.74 -3.32
N GLU A 336 23.84 -7.64 -2.99
CA GLU A 336 24.42 -8.01 -1.70
C GLU A 336 23.80 -7.19 -0.56
N MET A 337 23.53 -5.90 -0.78
CA MET A 337 22.81 -5.07 0.21
C MET A 337 21.42 -5.63 0.53
N ALA A 338 20.71 -6.19 -0.47
CA ALA A 338 19.40 -6.79 -0.28
C ALA A 338 19.50 -8.17 0.40
N GLU A 339 20.53 -8.94 0.09
CA GLU A 339 20.83 -10.22 0.73
C GLU A 339 21.13 -10.02 2.22
N ASP A 340 21.98 -9.07 2.57
CA ASP A 340 22.31 -8.73 3.96
C ASP A 340 21.08 -8.22 4.72
N ALA A 341 20.24 -7.41 4.09
CA ALA A 341 18.99 -6.92 4.68
C ALA A 341 18.00 -8.08 4.96
N LEU A 342 17.89 -9.05 4.03
CA LEU A 342 17.08 -10.25 4.21
C LEU A 342 17.60 -11.09 5.38
N LEU A 343 18.90 -11.36 5.43
CA LEU A 343 19.52 -12.13 6.52
C LEU A 343 19.30 -11.45 7.88
N LYS A 344 19.48 -10.13 7.95
CA LYS A 344 19.26 -9.35 9.17
C LYS A 344 17.83 -9.46 9.68
N LEU A 345 16.84 -9.32 8.79
CA LEU A 345 15.42 -9.43 9.15
C LEU A 345 15.06 -10.84 9.64
N LEU A 346 15.62 -11.87 9.03
CA LEU A 346 15.32 -13.26 9.39
C LEU A 346 16.04 -13.69 10.67
N SER A 347 17.27 -13.22 10.91
CA SER A 347 18.00 -13.52 12.15
C SER A 347 17.42 -12.83 13.38
N GLY A 348 16.89 -11.61 13.23
CA GLY A 348 16.23 -10.86 14.32
C GLY A 348 14.90 -11.46 14.77
N GLY A 349 14.27 -12.33 13.97
CA GLY A 349 13.03 -13.03 14.32
C GLY A 349 13.20 -14.23 15.23
N SER A 350 14.41 -14.78 15.36
CA SER A 350 14.69 -15.97 16.19
C SER A 350 14.93 -15.66 17.69
N GLY A 351 14.93 -14.38 18.09
CA GLY A 351 15.20 -13.94 19.47
C GLY A 351 14.00 -13.56 20.35
N ALA A 352 12.77 -13.60 19.80
CA ALA A 352 11.57 -13.14 20.54
C ALA A 352 10.62 -14.28 20.94
N GLY A 353 11.17 -15.43 21.34
CA GLY A 353 10.38 -16.59 21.75
C GLY A 353 10.92 -17.24 23.03
N SER A 354 11.16 -16.52 24.12
CA SER A 354 11.21 -17.05 25.50
C SER A 354 11.49 -15.96 26.52
N ALA A 355 10.47 -15.29 27.01
CA ALA A 355 10.42 -14.65 28.33
C ALA A 355 8.95 -14.39 28.66
N ASP A 356 8.51 -15.21 29.43
CA ASP A 356 7.87 -15.22 30.72
C ASP A 356 6.36 -15.42 30.75
N ALA A 357 6.10 -16.43 31.55
CA ALA A 357 4.86 -16.92 32.14
C ALA A 357 3.96 -15.84 32.77
#